data_e302e94cb182506678ca7c953c6d27d2
#
_entry.id   e302e94cb182506678ca7c953c6d27d2
#
_cell.length_a   1.000
_cell.length_b   1.000
_cell.length_c   1.000
_cell.angle_alpha   90.00
_cell.angle_beta   90.00
_cell.angle_gamma   90.00
#
_symmetry.space_group_name_H-M   'P 1'
#
loop_
_entity.id
_entity.type
_entity.pdbx_description
1 polymer ?
#
loop_
_entity_poly.entity_id
_entity_poly.type
_entity_poly.pdbx_seq_one_letter_code
_entity_poly.pdbx_strand_id
1 'polypeptide(L)'
;LLRSSAGFHVIKMVGKRGGSAPASIQQTRARHILIKVNEVVSEPEARRKMENLRERLVNGGDFAELARLYSQDGSAAKGGDLGWISPGDTVPEFEAAMDALKDKEFSAVVQSPFGMHLIQVIERRQRDVSEERKRATARQALRERKLDDAYQDWLRQIRDRAYVEIRLEEK
;
A
#
# COMPACT_ATOMS: atom_id res chain seq x y z
N LEU A 1 -14.19 -11.74 36.39
CA LEU A 1 -13.61 -11.33 37.68
C LEU A 1 -12.21 -10.78 37.42
N LEU A 2 -11.98 -9.53 37.79
CA LEU A 2 -10.66 -8.91 37.78
C LEU A 2 -10.19 -8.75 39.24
N ARG A 3 -8.92 -9.01 39.48
CA ARG A 3 -8.30 -8.84 40.79
C ARG A 3 -7.34 -7.63 40.77
N SER A 4 -7.47 -6.73 41.68
CA SER A 4 -6.53 -5.64 41.91
C SER A 4 -6.03 -5.67 43.37
N SER A 5 -5.14 -4.76 43.74
CA SER A 5 -4.73 -4.56 45.12
C SER A 5 -5.88 -4.17 46.06
N ALA A 6 -6.98 -3.64 45.53
CA ALA A 6 -8.18 -3.24 46.28
C ALA A 6 -9.23 -4.37 46.40
N GLY A 7 -9.00 -5.55 45.81
CA GLY A 7 -9.92 -6.69 45.87
C GLY A 7 -10.37 -7.26 44.50
N PHE A 8 -11.52 -7.93 44.54
CA PHE A 8 -12.12 -8.51 43.34
C PHE A 8 -13.18 -7.58 42.75
N HIS A 9 -13.14 -7.43 41.43
CA HIS A 9 -14.03 -6.54 40.71
C HIS A 9 -14.84 -7.32 39.67
N VAL A 10 -16.13 -7.03 39.58
CA VAL A 10 -17.03 -7.45 38.51
C VAL A 10 -17.30 -6.22 37.68
N ILE A 11 -16.85 -6.23 36.42
CA ILE A 11 -17.01 -5.10 35.50
C ILE A 11 -18.00 -5.49 34.44
N LYS A 12 -19.04 -4.64 34.24
CA LYS A 12 -19.95 -4.69 33.10
C LYS A 12 -19.67 -3.50 32.20
N MET A 13 -19.25 -3.74 30.97
CA MET A 13 -19.09 -2.66 29.98
C MET A 13 -20.49 -2.17 29.57
N VAL A 14 -20.84 -0.95 29.93
CA VAL A 14 -22.12 -0.32 29.62
C VAL A 14 -22.05 0.45 28.31
N GLY A 15 -20.86 0.87 27.90
CA GLY A 15 -20.62 1.58 26.64
C GLY A 15 -19.17 1.97 26.48
N LYS A 16 -18.75 2.18 25.25
CA LYS A 16 -17.39 2.64 24.90
C LYS A 16 -17.50 4.02 24.25
N ARG A 17 -17.02 5.06 24.91
CA ARG A 17 -16.87 6.41 24.34
C ARG A 17 -15.43 6.58 23.84
N GLY A 18 -15.21 7.25 22.71
CA GLY A 18 -13.88 7.52 22.19
C GLY A 18 -13.34 6.44 21.27
N GLY A 19 -14.17 5.86 20.41
CA GLY A 19 -13.66 5.18 19.23
C GLY A 19 -12.91 6.18 18.35
N SER A 20 -11.72 5.84 17.85
CA SER A 20 -11.08 6.60 16.78
C SER A 20 -12.10 6.80 15.66
N ALA A 21 -12.14 8.01 15.08
CA ALA A 21 -12.99 8.30 13.93
C ALA A 21 -12.82 7.21 12.87
N PRO A 22 -13.89 6.86 12.15
CA PRO A 22 -13.79 5.85 11.10
C PRO A 22 -12.65 6.24 10.15
N ALA A 23 -11.68 5.34 10.01
CA ALA A 23 -10.58 5.54 9.10
C ALA A 23 -11.03 5.12 7.72
N SER A 24 -11.42 6.06 6.89
CA SER A 24 -11.72 5.81 5.48
C SER A 24 -10.51 6.17 4.62
N ILE A 25 -10.26 5.38 3.59
CA ILE A 25 -9.33 5.69 2.52
C ILE A 25 -10.10 5.80 1.21
N GLN A 26 -9.65 6.69 0.36
CA GLN A 26 -10.13 6.73 -1.02
C GLN A 26 -9.38 5.65 -1.80
N GLN A 27 -10.12 4.77 -2.46
CA GLN A 27 -9.57 3.83 -3.43
C GLN A 27 -9.97 4.29 -4.84
N THR A 28 -9.03 4.19 -5.76
CA THR A 28 -9.22 4.51 -7.16
C THR A 28 -9.13 3.23 -7.98
N ARG A 29 -10.12 2.95 -8.82
CA ARG A 29 -10.03 1.92 -9.83
C ARG A 29 -9.46 2.54 -11.10
N ALA A 30 -8.31 2.03 -11.53
CA ALA A 30 -7.63 2.54 -12.70
C ALA A 30 -7.22 1.41 -13.64
N ARG A 31 -7.00 1.77 -14.89
CA ARG A 31 -6.35 0.93 -15.89
C ARG A 31 -5.22 1.68 -16.55
N HIS A 32 -4.22 0.95 -17.04
CA HIS A 32 -3.07 1.57 -17.66
C HIS A 32 -2.54 0.80 -18.86
N ILE A 33 -1.77 1.49 -19.68
CA ILE A 33 -0.93 0.93 -20.73
C ILE A 33 0.51 1.24 -20.35
N LEU A 34 1.39 0.23 -20.35
CA LEU A 34 2.82 0.38 -20.08
C LEU A 34 3.63 0.02 -21.32
N ILE A 35 4.55 0.90 -21.71
CA ILE A 35 5.64 0.59 -22.65
C ILE A 35 6.95 0.71 -21.87
N LYS A 36 7.67 -0.41 -21.76
CA LYS A 36 8.96 -0.46 -21.05
C LYS A 36 10.04 0.18 -21.91
N VAL A 37 10.88 0.96 -21.25
CA VAL A 37 12.11 1.47 -21.86
C VAL A 37 13.21 0.43 -21.65
N ASN A 38 13.90 0.05 -22.70
CA ASN A 38 15.01 -0.91 -22.69
C ASN A 38 16.00 -0.59 -23.82
N GLU A 39 17.01 -1.45 -24.03
CA GLU A 39 18.02 -1.26 -25.06
C GLU A 39 17.46 -1.22 -26.49
N VAL A 40 16.28 -1.84 -26.72
CA VAL A 40 15.63 -1.90 -28.04
C VAL A 40 14.64 -0.75 -28.25
N VAL A 41 13.97 -0.33 -27.17
CA VAL A 41 12.97 0.76 -27.19
C VAL A 41 13.50 1.91 -26.34
N SER A 42 13.99 2.94 -27.00
CA SER A 42 14.47 4.15 -26.35
C SER A 42 13.32 4.95 -25.71
N GLU A 43 13.64 5.78 -24.74
CA GLU A 43 12.67 6.65 -24.07
C GLU A 43 11.88 7.55 -25.05
N PRO A 44 12.52 8.23 -26.03
CA PRO A 44 11.79 9.03 -27.01
C PRO A 44 10.83 8.21 -27.88
N GLU A 45 11.21 6.98 -28.21
CA GLU A 45 10.33 6.07 -28.98
C GLU A 45 9.13 5.58 -28.15
N ALA A 46 9.37 5.21 -26.89
CA ALA A 46 8.30 4.81 -25.98
C ALA A 46 7.31 5.96 -25.79
N ARG A 47 7.80 7.18 -25.58
CA ARG A 47 6.98 8.38 -25.47
C ARG A 47 6.14 8.63 -26.73
N ARG A 48 6.76 8.60 -27.92
CA ARG A 48 6.06 8.78 -29.17
C ARG A 48 4.97 7.72 -29.41
N LYS A 49 5.26 6.45 -29.09
CA LYS A 49 4.26 5.38 -29.13
C LYS A 49 3.09 5.65 -28.19
N MET A 50 3.37 6.10 -26.97
CA MET A 50 2.33 6.45 -26.00
C MET A 50 1.48 7.66 -26.45
N GLU A 51 2.08 8.68 -27.04
CA GLU A 51 1.37 9.84 -27.57
C GLU A 51 0.41 9.42 -28.70
N ASN A 52 0.85 8.58 -29.61
CA ASN A 52 -0.01 8.01 -30.66
C ASN A 52 -1.18 7.18 -30.08
N LEU A 53 -0.93 6.40 -29.02
CA LEU A 53 -2.00 5.65 -28.35
C LEU A 53 -2.99 6.60 -27.67
N ARG A 54 -2.48 7.66 -27.04
CA ARG A 54 -3.32 8.70 -26.43
C ARG A 54 -4.21 9.39 -27.47
N GLU A 55 -3.66 9.76 -28.63
CA GLU A 55 -4.46 10.34 -29.71
C GLU A 55 -5.56 9.41 -30.18
N ARG A 56 -5.26 8.12 -30.32
CA ARG A 56 -6.28 7.11 -30.68
C ARG A 56 -7.39 7.00 -29.64
N LEU A 57 -7.06 7.10 -28.35
CA LEU A 57 -8.05 7.09 -27.27
C LEU A 57 -8.92 8.35 -27.27
N VAL A 58 -8.32 9.52 -27.49
CA VAL A 58 -9.06 10.80 -27.61
C VAL A 58 -10.02 10.76 -28.79
N ASN A 59 -9.65 10.05 -29.88
CA ASN A 59 -10.48 9.85 -31.06
C ASN A 59 -11.50 8.70 -30.92
N GLY A 60 -11.71 8.19 -29.68
CA GLY A 60 -12.74 7.19 -29.39
C GLY A 60 -12.29 5.74 -29.46
N GLY A 61 -10.99 5.47 -29.53
CA GLY A 61 -10.45 4.12 -29.47
C GLY A 61 -10.74 3.41 -28.14
N ASP A 62 -10.94 2.09 -28.18
CA ASP A 62 -11.15 1.31 -26.97
C ASP A 62 -9.85 1.12 -26.19
N PHE A 63 -9.85 1.53 -24.93
CA PHE A 63 -8.68 1.44 -24.05
C PHE A 63 -8.25 -0.01 -23.79
N ALA A 64 -9.22 -0.90 -23.59
CA ALA A 64 -8.92 -2.27 -23.24
C ALA A 64 -8.31 -3.03 -24.43
N GLU A 65 -8.76 -2.73 -25.65
CA GLU A 65 -8.16 -3.28 -26.88
C GLU A 65 -6.73 -2.76 -27.06
N LEU A 66 -6.51 -1.46 -26.91
CA LEU A 66 -5.18 -0.88 -27.01
C LEU A 66 -4.23 -1.42 -25.93
N ALA A 67 -4.72 -1.61 -24.72
CA ALA A 67 -3.94 -2.22 -23.65
C ALA A 67 -3.55 -3.66 -23.97
N ARG A 68 -4.47 -4.48 -24.49
CA ARG A 68 -4.17 -5.86 -24.90
C ARG A 68 -3.13 -5.94 -26.02
N LEU A 69 -3.18 -4.99 -26.97
CA LEU A 69 -2.29 -5.00 -28.13
C LEU A 69 -0.90 -4.41 -27.86
N TYR A 70 -0.82 -3.40 -27.00
CA TYR A 70 0.39 -2.61 -26.88
C TYR A 70 1.00 -2.59 -25.47
N SER A 71 0.24 -2.92 -24.42
CA SER A 71 0.78 -2.89 -23.06
C SER A 71 1.73 -4.06 -22.81
N GLN A 72 2.85 -3.75 -22.19
CA GLN A 72 3.86 -4.71 -21.75
C GLN A 72 3.75 -5.04 -20.25
N ASP A 73 2.62 -4.66 -19.64
CA ASP A 73 2.30 -4.98 -18.26
C ASP A 73 1.53 -6.30 -18.14
N GLY A 74 1.61 -6.94 -16.96
CA GLY A 74 0.86 -8.16 -16.66
C GLY A 74 -0.66 -8.00 -16.71
N SER A 75 -1.17 -6.78 -16.58
CA SER A 75 -2.58 -6.44 -16.68
C SER A 75 -3.09 -6.34 -18.15
N ALA A 76 -2.20 -6.40 -19.15
CA ALA A 76 -2.54 -6.25 -20.56
C ALA A 76 -3.69 -7.16 -20.99
N ALA A 77 -3.65 -8.45 -20.62
CA ALA A 77 -4.68 -9.44 -20.95
C ALA A 77 -6.07 -9.07 -20.39
N LYS A 78 -6.09 -8.31 -19.29
CA LYS A 78 -7.31 -7.77 -18.64
C LYS A 78 -7.68 -6.37 -19.14
N GLY A 79 -7.11 -5.93 -20.29
CA GLY A 79 -7.33 -4.59 -20.82
C GLY A 79 -6.68 -3.47 -19.99
N GLY A 80 -5.61 -3.79 -19.28
CA GLY A 80 -4.87 -2.87 -18.44
C GLY A 80 -5.48 -2.62 -17.04
N ASP A 81 -6.57 -3.31 -16.67
CA ASP A 81 -7.27 -3.10 -15.38
C ASP A 81 -6.38 -3.55 -14.20
N LEU A 82 -6.07 -2.60 -13.32
CA LEU A 82 -5.31 -2.80 -12.09
C LEU A 82 -6.20 -3.10 -10.87
N GLY A 83 -7.53 -3.00 -11.05
CA GLY A 83 -8.48 -3.11 -9.95
C GLY A 83 -8.47 -1.88 -9.05
N TRP A 84 -8.81 -2.09 -7.77
CA TRP A 84 -8.86 -1.03 -6.76
C TRP A 84 -7.49 -0.79 -6.15
N ILE A 85 -6.99 0.42 -6.31
CA ILE A 85 -5.69 0.89 -5.84
C ILE A 85 -5.91 1.74 -4.59
N SER A 86 -5.15 1.47 -3.54
CA SER A 86 -5.11 2.28 -2.33
C SER A 86 -3.92 3.25 -2.37
N PRO A 87 -3.96 4.35 -1.62
CA PRO A 87 -2.81 5.23 -1.49
C PRO A 87 -1.55 4.45 -1.06
N GLY A 88 -0.46 4.63 -1.79
CA GLY A 88 0.82 3.95 -1.57
C GLY A 88 0.98 2.57 -2.24
N ASP A 89 -0.01 2.07 -2.97
CA ASP A 89 0.08 0.80 -3.71
C ASP A 89 0.88 0.92 -5.02
N THR A 90 1.09 2.16 -5.50
CA THR A 90 1.80 2.44 -6.76
C THR A 90 3.00 3.36 -6.55
N VAL A 91 3.84 3.49 -7.59
CA VAL A 91 4.96 4.43 -7.54
C VAL A 91 4.47 5.88 -7.51
N PRO A 92 5.21 6.81 -6.87
CA PRO A 92 4.74 8.18 -6.65
C PRO A 92 4.32 8.92 -7.93
N GLU A 93 5.04 8.71 -9.02
CA GLU A 93 4.76 9.38 -10.30
C GLU A 93 3.43 8.91 -10.90
N PHE A 94 3.13 7.62 -10.75
CA PHE A 94 1.86 7.04 -11.20
C PHE A 94 0.71 7.52 -10.31
N GLU A 95 0.90 7.50 -8.99
CA GLU A 95 -0.09 7.92 -8.01
C GLU A 95 -0.45 9.40 -8.19
N ALA A 96 0.55 10.27 -8.30
CA ALA A 96 0.34 11.71 -8.51
C ALA A 96 -0.45 11.99 -9.81
N ALA A 97 -0.11 11.27 -10.89
CA ALA A 97 -0.83 11.42 -12.15
C ALA A 97 -2.28 10.89 -12.06
N MET A 98 -2.49 9.75 -11.40
CA MET A 98 -3.81 9.17 -11.18
C MET A 98 -4.71 10.07 -10.34
N ASP A 99 -4.15 10.67 -9.28
CA ASP A 99 -4.91 11.53 -8.37
C ASP A 99 -5.33 12.86 -9.01
N ALA A 100 -4.53 13.37 -9.95
CA ALA A 100 -4.84 14.58 -10.70
C ALA A 100 -5.99 14.41 -11.72
N LEU A 101 -6.31 13.17 -12.10
CA LEU A 101 -7.34 12.87 -13.09
C LEU A 101 -8.74 12.90 -12.48
N LYS A 102 -9.71 13.26 -13.29
CA LYS A 102 -11.14 13.02 -13.01
C LYS A 102 -11.55 11.61 -13.43
N ASP A 103 -12.71 11.17 -12.98
CA ASP A 103 -13.26 9.88 -13.40
C ASP A 103 -13.46 9.85 -14.92
N LYS A 104 -13.05 8.74 -15.54
CA LYS A 104 -13.04 8.47 -16.98
C LYS A 104 -12.04 9.30 -17.81
N GLU A 105 -11.20 10.10 -17.18
CA GLU A 105 -10.18 10.91 -17.83
C GLU A 105 -8.89 10.11 -18.08
N PHE A 106 -8.16 10.47 -19.14
CA PHE A 106 -6.86 9.91 -19.49
C PHE A 106 -5.73 10.85 -19.06
N SER A 107 -4.64 10.30 -18.57
CA SER A 107 -3.46 11.08 -18.24
C SER A 107 -2.74 11.59 -19.50
N ALA A 108 -1.83 12.54 -19.32
CA ALA A 108 -0.69 12.68 -20.21
C ALA A 108 0.20 11.42 -20.12
N VAL A 109 1.22 11.34 -20.97
CA VAL A 109 2.23 10.28 -20.86
C VAL A 109 3.05 10.49 -19.58
N VAL A 110 3.01 9.52 -18.69
CA VAL A 110 3.68 9.55 -17.38
C VAL A 110 4.92 8.66 -17.45
N GLN A 111 6.04 9.18 -17.01
CA GLN A 111 7.28 8.43 -16.89
C GLN A 111 7.42 7.87 -15.47
N SER A 112 7.86 6.63 -15.38
CA SER A 112 8.20 5.98 -14.11
C SER A 112 9.47 5.13 -14.28
N PRO A 113 10.02 4.56 -13.20
CA PRO A 113 11.15 3.62 -13.30
C PRO A 113 10.85 2.36 -14.14
N PHE A 114 9.57 2.05 -14.37
CA PHE A 114 9.15 0.89 -15.18
C PHE A 114 9.00 1.20 -16.67
N GLY A 115 8.95 2.47 -17.06
CA GLY A 115 8.76 2.94 -18.43
C GLY A 115 7.73 4.05 -18.54
N MET A 116 7.08 4.13 -19.72
CA MET A 116 6.05 5.13 -20.02
C MET A 116 4.67 4.55 -19.78
N HIS A 117 3.83 5.30 -19.08
CA HIS A 117 2.47 4.93 -18.74
C HIS A 117 1.46 5.88 -19.35
N LEU A 118 0.32 5.31 -19.73
CA LEU A 118 -0.91 6.03 -19.98
C LEU A 118 -1.97 5.49 -19.02
N ILE A 119 -2.56 6.34 -18.22
CA ILE A 119 -3.43 5.96 -17.10
C ILE A 119 -4.84 6.46 -17.39
N GLN A 120 -5.83 5.66 -17.05
CA GLN A 120 -7.23 6.10 -17.01
C GLN A 120 -7.83 5.72 -15.66
N VAL A 121 -8.46 6.70 -15.02
CA VAL A 121 -9.31 6.46 -13.86
C VAL A 121 -10.68 5.99 -14.31
N ILE A 122 -11.17 4.90 -13.75
CA ILE A 122 -12.50 4.35 -14.04
C ILE A 122 -13.50 4.94 -13.05
N GLU A 123 -13.22 4.78 -11.76
CA GLU A 123 -14.10 5.21 -10.67
C GLU A 123 -13.33 5.33 -9.35
N ARG A 124 -13.89 6.04 -8.38
CA ARG A 124 -13.36 6.18 -7.02
C ARG A 124 -14.38 5.75 -5.99
N ARG A 125 -13.92 5.22 -4.87
CA ARG A 125 -14.76 4.88 -3.72
C ARG A 125 -14.08 5.21 -2.41
N GLN A 126 -14.91 5.40 -1.37
CA GLN A 126 -14.42 5.44 0.01
C GLN A 126 -14.54 4.04 0.60
N ARG A 127 -13.46 3.54 1.19
CA ARG A 127 -13.41 2.26 1.90
C ARG A 127 -13.10 2.50 3.38
N ASP A 128 -13.95 1.97 4.25
CA ASP A 128 -13.66 1.96 5.69
C ASP A 128 -12.60 0.89 5.99
N VAL A 129 -11.48 1.33 6.54
CA VAL A 129 -10.35 0.47 6.95
C VAL A 129 -10.14 0.48 8.47
N SER A 130 -11.12 0.96 9.22
CA SER A 130 -11.03 1.10 10.67
C SER A 130 -10.68 -0.22 11.36
N GLU A 131 -11.32 -1.31 10.99
CA GLU A 131 -11.06 -2.63 11.58
C GLU A 131 -9.70 -3.20 11.16
N GLU A 132 -9.29 -3.01 9.91
CA GLU A 132 -7.98 -3.44 9.40
C GLU A 132 -6.86 -2.68 10.13
N ARG A 133 -7.01 -1.36 10.31
CA ARG A 133 -6.06 -0.54 11.09
C ARG A 133 -5.99 -0.96 12.55
N LYS A 134 -7.12 -1.19 13.21
CA LYS A 134 -7.15 -1.67 14.59
C LYS A 134 -6.42 -3.00 14.73
N ARG A 135 -6.67 -3.95 13.81
CA ARG A 135 -5.99 -5.24 13.80
C ARG A 135 -4.49 -5.11 13.52
N ALA A 136 -4.09 -4.23 12.60
CA ALA A 136 -2.68 -3.97 12.33
C ALA A 136 -1.97 -3.38 13.54
N THR A 137 -2.56 -2.37 14.19
CA THR A 137 -2.03 -1.76 15.42
C THR A 137 -1.93 -2.80 16.55
N ALA A 138 -2.96 -3.61 16.75
CA ALA A 138 -2.95 -4.66 17.76
C ALA A 138 -1.88 -5.74 17.48
N ARG A 139 -1.69 -6.13 16.21
CA ARG A 139 -0.62 -7.06 15.82
C ARG A 139 0.76 -6.47 16.06
N GLN A 140 0.95 -5.19 15.76
CA GLN A 140 2.22 -4.51 15.99
C GLN A 140 2.55 -4.45 17.49
N ALA A 141 1.61 -3.99 18.31
CA ALA A 141 1.78 -3.94 19.76
C ALA A 141 2.06 -5.32 20.38
N LEU A 142 1.36 -6.37 19.88
CA LEU A 142 1.60 -7.74 20.33
C LEU A 142 2.98 -8.25 19.89
N ARG A 143 3.44 -7.90 18.69
CA ARG A 143 4.77 -8.26 18.20
C ARG A 143 5.87 -7.62 19.05
N GLU A 144 5.76 -6.33 19.35
CA GLU A 144 6.69 -5.60 20.19
C GLU A 144 6.79 -6.24 21.57
N ARG A 145 5.64 -6.47 22.22
CA ARG A 145 5.60 -7.14 23.53
C ARG A 145 6.23 -8.53 23.51
N LYS A 146 5.90 -9.36 22.51
CA LYS A 146 6.49 -10.70 22.38
C LYS A 146 8.00 -10.65 22.12
N LEU A 147 8.48 -9.63 21.39
CA LEU A 147 9.90 -9.44 21.17
C LEU A 147 10.62 -9.11 22.47
N ASP A 148 10.06 -8.21 23.27
CA ASP A 148 10.61 -7.87 24.59
C ASP A 148 10.62 -9.07 25.52
N ASP A 149 9.52 -9.82 25.62
CA ASP A 149 9.43 -11.03 26.42
C ASP A 149 10.49 -12.07 25.97
N ALA A 150 10.60 -12.31 24.66
CA ALA A 150 11.59 -13.25 24.10
C ALA A 150 13.03 -12.80 24.34
N TYR A 151 13.29 -11.48 24.25
CA TYR A 151 14.60 -10.91 24.53
C TYR A 151 14.99 -11.09 26.01
N GLN A 152 14.06 -10.85 26.95
CA GLN A 152 14.30 -11.04 28.38
C GLN A 152 14.51 -12.53 28.70
N ASP A 153 13.76 -13.43 28.09
CA ASP A 153 13.93 -14.87 28.25
C ASP A 153 15.29 -15.34 27.70
N TRP A 154 15.70 -14.84 26.56
CA TRP A 154 17.01 -15.12 25.96
C TRP A 154 18.16 -14.64 26.85
N LEU A 155 18.05 -13.42 27.39
CA LEU A 155 19.04 -12.87 28.34
C LEU A 155 19.15 -13.73 29.59
N ARG A 156 18.01 -14.20 30.14
CA ARG A 156 18.01 -15.13 31.30
C ARG A 156 18.72 -16.43 30.95
N GLN A 157 18.39 -17.04 29.82
CA GLN A 157 19.02 -18.30 29.38
C GLN A 157 20.53 -18.15 29.16
N ILE A 158 21.00 -17.03 28.63
CA ILE A 158 22.45 -16.78 28.49
C ILE A 158 23.10 -16.65 29.85
N ARG A 159 22.50 -15.86 30.75
CA ARG A 159 23.02 -15.66 32.11
C ARG A 159 23.09 -16.98 32.88
N ASP A 160 22.09 -17.83 32.78
CA ASP A 160 22.02 -19.13 33.46
C ASP A 160 23.08 -20.14 32.93
N ARG A 161 23.55 -19.95 31.70
CA ARG A 161 24.55 -20.83 31.06
C ARG A 161 25.97 -20.28 31.10
N ALA A 162 26.13 -19.00 31.43
CA ALA A 162 27.42 -18.32 31.45
C ALA A 162 27.89 -18.11 32.89
N TYR A 163 29.21 -18.12 33.08
CA TYR A 163 29.80 -17.60 34.32
C TYR A 163 29.76 -16.07 34.27
N VAL A 164 29.03 -15.47 35.19
CA VAL A 164 28.88 -14.00 35.26
C VAL A 164 29.62 -13.49 36.49
N GLU A 165 30.69 -12.73 36.32
CA GLU A 165 31.39 -12.00 37.35
C GLU A 165 31.01 -10.52 37.31
N ILE A 166 30.42 -10.03 38.39
CA ILE A 166 30.06 -8.61 38.53
C ILE A 166 31.18 -7.91 39.30
N ARG A 167 31.97 -7.10 38.60
CA ARG A 167 32.99 -6.26 39.18
C ARG A 167 32.41 -4.88 39.45
N LEU A 168 31.97 -4.64 40.66
CA LEU A 168 31.58 -3.32 41.11
C LEU A 168 32.89 -2.59 41.56
N GLU A 169 33.22 -1.47 40.92
CA GLU A 169 34.26 -0.59 41.43
C GLU A 169 33.73 0.07 42.69
N GLU A 170 34.30 -0.27 43.86
CA GLU A 170 34.12 0.48 45.07
C GLU A 170 34.75 1.87 44.89
N LYS A 171 33.92 2.93 44.95
CA LYS A 171 34.37 4.33 45.00
C LYS A 171 34.69 4.69 46.43
#